data_8ab94583d19a0c84b78b6e7cea9111ad
#
_entry.id   8ab94583d19a0c84b78b6e7cea9111ad
#
_cell.length_a   1.000
_cell.length_b   1.000
_cell.length_c   1.000
_cell.angle_alpha   90.00
_cell.angle_beta   90.00
_cell.angle_gamma   90.00
#
_symmetry.space_group_name_H-M   'P 1'
#
loop_
_entity.id
_entity.type
_entity.pdbx_description
1 polymer ?
#
loop_
_entity_poly.entity_id
_entity_poly.type
_entity_poly.pdbx_seq_one_letter_code
_entity_poly.pdbx_strand_id
1 'polypeptide(L)'
;MKAIIRLMMLCLLSMGASAFAEEEAMRDVKTANPFILLHPESQQAAAEAYYAAVEKNVFNGAIPLKHAQLAAISASVAMKCVYCIPAHTAFARAAGATEEEIKTAVAIAADVALNSSMLYGNQFDMEAFMKMFE
;
A
#
# COMPACT_ATOMS: atom_id res chain seq x y z
N MET A 1 16.29 45.91 -35.73
CA MET A 1 16.81 44.52 -35.60
C MET A 1 17.13 44.11 -34.17
N LYS A 2 17.86 44.84 -33.34
CA LYS A 2 18.22 44.46 -31.96
C LYS A 2 17.01 44.29 -31.00
N ALA A 3 15.91 45.02 -31.16
CA ALA A 3 14.71 44.94 -30.32
C ALA A 3 13.87 43.67 -30.62
N ILE A 4 13.78 43.26 -31.87
CA ILE A 4 13.05 42.09 -32.31
C ILE A 4 13.74 40.79 -31.82
N ILE A 5 15.07 40.75 -31.85
CA ILE A 5 15.84 39.62 -31.36
C ILE A 5 15.68 39.44 -29.84
N ARG A 6 15.63 40.54 -29.06
CA ARG A 6 15.39 40.51 -27.61
C ARG A 6 13.97 40.02 -27.27
N LEU A 7 12.96 40.40 -28.04
CA LEU A 7 11.59 39.96 -27.82
C LEU A 7 11.41 38.48 -28.14
N MET A 8 12.02 37.99 -29.24
CA MET A 8 12.00 36.55 -29.56
C MET A 8 12.74 35.70 -28.52
N MET A 9 13.84 36.20 -27.96
CA MET A 9 14.58 35.46 -26.94
C MET A 9 13.85 35.38 -25.59
N LEU A 10 13.05 36.42 -25.23
CA LEU A 10 12.20 36.38 -24.05
C LEU A 10 11.04 35.39 -24.20
N CYS A 11 10.41 35.30 -25.38
CA CYS A 11 9.33 34.35 -25.64
C CYS A 11 9.80 32.90 -25.60
N LEU A 12 11.02 32.62 -26.10
CA LEU A 12 11.58 31.25 -26.06
C LEU A 12 11.93 30.80 -24.63
N LEU A 13 12.35 31.72 -23.77
CA LEU A 13 12.64 31.43 -22.35
C LEU A 13 11.38 31.18 -21.54
N SER A 14 10.27 31.86 -21.84
CA SER A 14 8.98 31.66 -21.15
C SER A 14 8.29 30.35 -21.56
N MET A 15 8.42 29.92 -22.81
CA MET A 15 7.86 28.64 -23.29
C MET A 15 8.65 27.44 -22.74
N GLY A 16 9.97 27.59 -22.51
CA GLY A 16 10.77 26.55 -21.87
C GLY A 16 10.40 26.31 -20.41
N ALA A 17 10.18 27.38 -19.64
CA ALA A 17 9.85 27.27 -18.22
C ALA A 17 8.48 26.62 -17.96
N SER A 18 7.49 26.91 -18.80
CA SER A 18 6.17 26.26 -18.69
C SER A 18 6.22 24.77 -19.08
N ALA A 19 6.98 24.39 -20.11
CA ALA A 19 7.11 23.00 -20.51
C ALA A 19 7.84 22.16 -19.46
N PHE A 20 8.86 22.72 -18.79
CA PHE A 20 9.54 22.04 -17.67
C PHE A 20 8.64 21.91 -16.45
N ALA A 21 7.84 22.91 -16.13
CA ALA A 21 6.88 22.85 -15.02
C ALA A 21 5.75 21.84 -15.28
N GLU A 22 5.25 21.74 -16.52
CA GLU A 22 4.27 20.74 -16.92
C GLU A 22 4.86 19.32 -16.93
N GLU A 23 6.11 19.14 -17.33
CA GLU A 23 6.80 17.85 -17.32
C GLU A 23 7.12 17.41 -15.89
N GLU A 24 7.49 18.33 -15.00
CA GLU A 24 7.71 18.06 -13.57
C GLU A 24 6.39 17.72 -12.87
N ALA A 25 5.30 18.45 -13.13
CA ALA A 25 3.96 18.16 -12.63
C ALA A 25 3.43 16.80 -13.15
N MET A 26 3.70 16.46 -14.42
CA MET A 26 3.30 15.18 -15.02
C MET A 26 4.14 14.02 -14.50
N ARG A 27 5.39 14.27 -14.08
CA ARG A 27 6.27 13.27 -13.45
C ARG A 27 5.83 12.98 -12.02
N ASP A 28 5.41 14.00 -11.27
CA ASP A 28 4.83 13.85 -9.93
C ASP A 28 3.51 13.06 -9.94
N VAL A 29 2.64 13.33 -10.90
CA VAL A 29 1.38 12.56 -11.07
C VAL A 29 1.64 11.09 -11.43
N LYS A 30 2.72 10.78 -12.17
CA LYS A 30 3.03 9.42 -12.60
C LYS A 30 3.69 8.57 -11.50
N THR A 31 4.24 9.20 -10.46
CA THR A 31 4.87 8.54 -9.31
C THR A 31 4.01 8.57 -8.04
N ALA A 32 2.96 9.37 -8.01
CA ALA A 32 2.07 9.46 -6.85
C ALA A 32 1.31 8.15 -6.63
N ASN A 33 1.31 7.67 -5.40
CA ASN A 33 0.47 6.54 -5.00
C ASN A 33 -1.00 6.87 -5.34
N PRO A 34 -1.67 6.07 -6.20
CA PRO A 34 -3.03 6.38 -6.66
C PRO A 34 -4.05 6.46 -5.52
N PHE A 35 -3.78 5.85 -4.37
CA PHE A 35 -4.64 5.97 -3.20
C PHE A 35 -4.67 7.38 -2.63
N ILE A 36 -3.64 8.21 -2.82
CA ILE A 36 -3.62 9.62 -2.40
C ILE A 36 -4.75 10.39 -3.09
N LEU A 37 -4.97 10.13 -4.39
CA LEU A 37 -6.00 10.79 -5.18
C LEU A 37 -7.43 10.39 -4.79
N LEU A 38 -7.63 9.35 -4.00
CA LEU A 38 -8.92 8.96 -3.44
C LEU A 38 -9.33 9.84 -2.23
N HIS A 39 -8.37 10.58 -1.66
CA HIS A 39 -8.64 11.52 -0.57
C HIS A 39 -9.08 12.88 -1.11
N PRO A 40 -9.90 13.63 -0.34
CA PRO A 40 -10.19 15.03 -0.67
C PRO A 40 -8.87 15.82 -0.85
N GLU A 41 -8.84 16.78 -1.78
CA GLU A 41 -7.64 17.57 -2.10
C GLU A 41 -6.97 18.15 -0.85
N SER A 42 -7.76 18.69 0.08
CA SER A 42 -7.27 19.23 1.36
C SER A 42 -6.58 18.20 2.27
N GLN A 43 -6.73 16.91 2.00
CA GLN A 43 -6.15 15.80 2.80
C GLN A 43 -5.03 15.05 2.08
N GLN A 44 -4.80 15.32 0.80
CA GLN A 44 -3.84 14.55 -0.01
C GLN A 44 -2.41 14.62 0.53
N ALA A 45 -1.96 15.79 1.01
CA ALA A 45 -0.63 15.91 1.61
C ALA A 45 -0.48 15.06 2.90
N ALA A 46 -1.54 14.98 3.72
CA ALA A 46 -1.54 14.11 4.89
C ALA A 46 -1.61 12.62 4.52
N ALA A 47 -2.35 12.28 3.48
CA ALA A 47 -2.41 10.92 2.95
C ALA A 47 -1.05 10.47 2.40
N GLU A 48 -0.35 11.33 1.67
CA GLU A 48 1.01 11.05 1.17
C GLU A 48 1.98 10.75 2.32
N ALA A 49 2.01 11.60 3.34
CA ALA A 49 2.84 11.38 4.53
C ALA A 49 2.48 10.08 5.25
N TYR A 50 1.20 9.75 5.34
CA TYR A 50 0.73 8.49 5.92
C TYR A 50 1.23 7.27 5.14
N TYR A 51 1.03 7.24 3.82
CA TYR A 51 1.48 6.09 3.00
C TYR A 51 2.99 5.92 3.00
N ALA A 52 3.76 7.01 2.97
CA ALA A 52 5.22 6.95 3.11
C ALA A 52 5.65 6.38 4.47
N ALA A 53 4.97 6.77 5.54
CA ALA A 53 5.23 6.23 6.88
C ALA A 53 4.85 4.74 6.99
N VAL A 54 3.74 4.32 6.40
CA VAL A 54 3.31 2.91 6.35
C VAL A 54 4.33 2.06 5.59
N GLU A 55 4.78 2.50 4.42
CA GLU A 55 5.80 1.79 3.65
C GLU A 55 7.07 1.58 4.48
N LYS A 56 7.56 2.64 5.14
CA LYS A 56 8.80 2.59 5.92
C LYS A 56 8.66 1.77 7.20
N ASN A 57 7.58 1.95 7.96
CA ASN A 57 7.51 1.46 9.34
C ASN A 57 6.71 0.16 9.47
N VAL A 58 5.85 -0.15 8.50
CA VAL A 58 5.04 -1.37 8.50
C VAL A 58 5.61 -2.41 7.55
N PHE A 59 5.75 -2.07 6.26
CA PHE A 59 6.19 -3.05 5.27
C PHE A 59 7.71 -3.22 5.16
N ASN A 60 8.49 -2.20 5.53
CA ASN A 60 9.96 -2.28 5.63
C ASN A 60 10.44 -2.06 7.08
N GLY A 61 9.62 -2.45 8.07
CA GLY A 61 9.90 -2.29 9.49
C GLY A 61 10.64 -3.48 10.11
N ALA A 62 10.14 -3.95 11.26
CA ALA A 62 10.81 -4.97 12.08
C ALA A 62 10.80 -6.38 11.48
N ILE A 63 9.89 -6.69 10.54
CA ILE A 63 9.82 -8.00 9.89
C ILE A 63 10.18 -7.88 8.41
N PRO A 64 10.77 -8.93 7.80
CA PRO A 64 11.12 -8.90 6.38
C PRO A 64 9.91 -8.62 5.49
N LEU A 65 10.09 -7.83 4.42
CA LEU A 65 9.03 -7.41 3.50
C LEU A 65 8.16 -8.59 3.01
N LYS A 66 8.77 -9.71 2.65
CA LYS A 66 8.06 -10.93 2.24
C LYS A 66 7.02 -11.36 3.30
N HIS A 67 7.44 -11.43 4.56
CA HIS A 67 6.57 -11.86 5.65
C HIS A 67 5.50 -10.80 5.97
N ALA A 68 5.82 -9.51 5.87
CA ALA A 68 4.84 -8.44 6.01
C ALA A 68 3.74 -8.55 4.94
N GLN A 69 4.11 -8.84 3.68
CA GLN A 69 3.14 -9.03 2.61
C GLN A 69 2.31 -10.31 2.78
N LEU A 70 2.89 -11.42 3.27
CA LEU A 70 2.14 -12.64 3.60
C LEU A 70 1.13 -12.40 4.73
N ALA A 71 1.51 -11.67 5.78
CA ALA A 71 0.59 -11.25 6.85
C ALA A 71 -0.54 -10.36 6.31
N ALA A 72 -0.23 -9.44 5.40
CA ALA A 72 -1.22 -8.60 4.74
C ALA A 72 -2.20 -9.42 3.87
N ILE A 73 -1.74 -10.50 3.21
CA ILE A 73 -2.63 -11.44 2.50
C ILE A 73 -3.60 -12.10 3.49
N SER A 74 -3.11 -12.63 4.62
CA SER A 74 -3.96 -13.25 5.64
C SER A 74 -5.02 -12.28 6.17
N ALA A 75 -4.62 -11.04 6.50
CA ALA A 75 -5.54 -9.99 6.92
C ALA A 75 -6.56 -9.64 5.82
N SER A 76 -6.12 -9.54 4.58
CA SER A 76 -6.97 -9.21 3.43
C SER A 76 -8.03 -10.28 3.18
N VAL A 77 -7.68 -11.56 3.33
CA VAL A 77 -8.61 -12.69 3.21
C VAL A 77 -9.63 -12.65 4.34
N ALA A 78 -9.20 -12.45 5.59
CA ALA A 78 -10.09 -12.34 6.74
C ALA A 78 -11.08 -11.18 6.60
N MET A 79 -10.64 -10.05 6.06
CA MET A 79 -11.47 -8.86 5.79
C MET A 79 -12.30 -8.96 4.51
N LYS A 80 -12.10 -10.00 3.66
CA LYS A 80 -12.72 -10.16 2.34
C LYS A 80 -12.46 -8.97 1.41
N CYS A 81 -11.26 -8.39 1.48
CA CYS A 81 -10.87 -7.22 0.71
C CYS A 81 -10.50 -7.62 -0.72
N VAL A 82 -11.40 -7.48 -1.65
CA VAL A 82 -11.21 -7.87 -3.07
C VAL A 82 -10.10 -7.10 -3.79
N TYR A 83 -9.73 -5.92 -3.32
CA TYR A 83 -8.61 -5.11 -3.85
C TYR A 83 -7.29 -5.46 -3.19
N CYS A 84 -7.30 -5.71 -1.87
CA CYS A 84 -6.09 -5.95 -1.09
C CYS A 84 -5.46 -7.31 -1.41
N ILE A 85 -6.29 -8.34 -1.62
CA ILE A 85 -5.81 -9.70 -1.92
C ILE A 85 -4.89 -9.72 -3.14
N PRO A 86 -5.30 -9.28 -4.35
CA PRO A 86 -4.44 -9.30 -5.52
C PRO A 86 -3.23 -8.37 -5.37
N ALA A 87 -3.37 -7.21 -4.73
CA ALA A 87 -2.27 -6.27 -4.51
C ALA A 87 -1.17 -6.87 -3.64
N HIS A 88 -1.52 -7.35 -2.44
CA HIS A 88 -0.54 -7.96 -1.53
C HIS A 88 0.03 -9.28 -2.06
N THR A 89 -0.75 -10.04 -2.84
CA THR A 89 -0.25 -11.22 -3.55
C THR A 89 0.84 -10.85 -4.57
N ALA A 90 0.63 -9.81 -5.36
CA ALA A 90 1.64 -9.31 -6.29
C ALA A 90 2.90 -8.82 -5.58
N PHE A 91 2.74 -8.06 -4.50
CA PHE A 91 3.86 -7.56 -3.69
C PHE A 91 4.62 -8.69 -2.97
N ALA A 92 3.93 -9.71 -2.47
CA ALA A 92 4.56 -10.88 -1.87
C ALA A 92 5.43 -11.63 -2.89
N ARG A 93 4.92 -11.87 -4.11
CA ARG A 93 5.71 -12.47 -5.20
C ARG A 93 6.93 -11.62 -5.55
N ALA A 94 6.77 -10.31 -5.69
CA ALA A 94 7.90 -9.40 -5.93
C ALA A 94 8.94 -9.43 -4.80
N ALA A 95 8.52 -9.68 -3.56
CA ALA A 95 9.39 -9.87 -2.40
C ALA A 95 9.94 -11.30 -2.27
N GLY A 96 9.74 -12.17 -3.26
CA GLY A 96 10.27 -13.53 -3.31
C GLY A 96 9.44 -14.58 -2.55
N ALA A 97 8.14 -14.34 -2.34
CA ALA A 97 7.25 -15.36 -1.80
C ALA A 97 6.93 -16.42 -2.87
N THR A 98 6.94 -17.68 -2.45
CA THR A 98 6.51 -18.80 -3.28
C THR A 98 4.99 -18.94 -3.28
N GLU A 99 4.45 -19.65 -4.27
CA GLU A 99 3.00 -19.95 -4.31
C GLU A 99 2.54 -20.76 -3.09
N GLU A 100 3.39 -21.62 -2.55
CA GLU A 100 3.07 -22.39 -1.34
C GLU A 100 3.01 -21.49 -0.09
N GLU A 101 3.91 -20.51 0.05
CA GLU A 101 3.85 -19.53 1.13
C GLU A 101 2.57 -18.67 1.03
N ILE A 102 2.18 -18.25 -0.18
CA ILE A 102 0.95 -17.48 -0.41
C ILE A 102 -0.29 -18.31 -0.05
N LYS A 103 -0.37 -19.58 -0.51
CA LYS A 103 -1.47 -20.49 -0.14
C LYS A 103 -1.52 -20.73 1.37
N THR A 104 -0.35 -20.85 2.02
CA THR A 104 -0.26 -21.00 3.47
C THR A 104 -0.83 -19.78 4.19
N ALA A 105 -0.51 -18.56 3.74
CA ALA A 105 -1.08 -17.33 4.31
C ALA A 105 -2.61 -17.31 4.20
N VAL A 106 -3.18 -17.78 3.09
CA VAL A 106 -4.63 -17.93 2.91
C VAL A 106 -5.21 -19.00 3.85
N ALA A 107 -4.52 -20.16 3.98
CA ALA A 107 -4.94 -21.23 4.88
C ALA A 107 -4.96 -20.79 6.34
N ILE A 108 -3.95 -20.02 6.78
CA ILE A 108 -3.90 -19.44 8.13
C ILE A 108 -5.13 -18.56 8.40
N ALA A 109 -5.50 -17.69 7.46
CA ALA A 109 -6.68 -16.85 7.61
C ALA A 109 -7.97 -17.68 7.75
N ALA A 110 -8.09 -18.76 6.99
CA ALA A 110 -9.23 -19.67 7.05
C ALA A 110 -9.29 -20.43 8.38
N ASP A 111 -8.14 -20.94 8.86
CA ASP A 111 -8.04 -21.65 10.14
C ASP A 111 -8.41 -20.75 11.33
N VAL A 112 -7.85 -19.54 11.38
CA VAL A 112 -8.17 -18.55 12.42
C VAL A 112 -9.67 -18.22 12.41
N ALA A 113 -10.27 -18.03 11.23
CA ALA A 113 -11.69 -17.75 11.10
C ALA A 113 -12.57 -18.94 11.57
N LEU A 114 -12.17 -20.17 11.22
CA LEU A 114 -12.86 -21.39 11.67
C LEU A 114 -12.80 -21.52 13.19
N ASN A 115 -11.61 -21.48 13.78
CA ASN A 115 -11.43 -21.63 15.22
C ASN A 115 -12.14 -20.55 16.01
N SER A 116 -12.03 -19.30 15.57
CA SER A 116 -12.78 -18.17 16.16
C SER A 116 -14.28 -18.43 16.16
N SER A 117 -14.82 -18.89 15.04
CA SER A 117 -16.26 -19.18 14.92
C SER A 117 -16.68 -20.34 15.82
N MET A 118 -15.87 -21.39 15.91
CA MET A 118 -16.14 -22.55 16.75
C MET A 118 -16.11 -22.20 18.24
N LEU A 119 -15.11 -21.45 18.69
CA LEU A 119 -15.00 -21.02 20.08
C LEU A 119 -16.14 -20.06 20.46
N TYR A 120 -16.37 -19.04 19.66
CA TYR A 120 -17.39 -18.04 19.90
C TYR A 120 -18.80 -18.64 19.84
N GLY A 121 -19.10 -19.41 18.78
CA GLY A 121 -20.43 -20.00 18.56
C GLY A 121 -20.82 -21.03 19.61
N ASN A 122 -19.85 -21.74 20.19
CA ASN A 122 -20.07 -22.69 21.28
C ASN A 122 -19.93 -22.04 22.66
N GLN A 123 -19.72 -20.74 22.76
CA GLN A 123 -19.55 -20.00 24.02
C GLN A 123 -18.49 -20.66 24.91
N PHE A 124 -17.35 -21.06 24.30
CA PHE A 124 -16.25 -21.72 25.01
C PHE A 124 -15.70 -20.81 26.12
N ASP A 125 -15.50 -21.38 27.31
CA ASP A 125 -15.09 -20.61 28.48
C ASP A 125 -13.67 -20.04 28.31
N MET A 126 -13.50 -18.74 28.53
CA MET A 126 -12.24 -18.04 28.33
C MET A 126 -11.16 -18.48 29.35
N GLU A 127 -11.52 -18.78 30.59
CA GLU A 127 -10.56 -19.24 31.61
C GLU A 127 -10.04 -20.62 31.26
N ALA A 128 -10.94 -21.53 30.84
CA ALA A 128 -10.55 -22.84 30.34
C ALA A 128 -9.65 -22.73 29.08
N PHE A 129 -9.97 -21.80 28.19
CA PHE A 129 -9.14 -21.55 27.00
C PHE A 129 -7.73 -21.09 27.38
N MET A 130 -7.59 -20.13 28.31
CA MET A 130 -6.29 -19.61 28.71
C MET A 130 -5.43 -20.68 29.41
N LYS A 131 -6.05 -21.59 30.20
CA LYS A 131 -5.34 -22.71 30.86
C LYS A 131 -4.72 -23.71 29.89
N MET A 132 -5.12 -23.73 28.62
CA MET A 132 -4.52 -24.61 27.61
C MET A 132 -3.10 -24.19 27.21
N PHE A 133 -2.65 -22.99 27.60
CA PHE A 133 -1.36 -22.42 27.23
C PHE A 133 -0.40 -22.26 28.44
N GLU A 134 -0.80 -22.66 29.62
CA GLU A 134 0.01 -22.71 30.84
C GLU A 134 0.74 -24.08 30.97
#